data_5d91cd186be0124b4a2b18ca6babdd7a
#
_entry.id   5d91cd186be0124b4a2b18ca6babdd7a
#
_cell.length_a   1.000
_cell.length_b   1.000
_cell.length_c   1.000
_cell.angle_alpha   90.00
_cell.angle_beta   90.00
_cell.angle_gamma   90.00
#
_symmetry.space_group_name_H-M   'P 1'
#
loop_
_entity.id
_entity.type
_entity.pdbx_description
1 polymer ?
#
loop_
_entity_poly.entity_id
_entity_poly.type
_entity_poly.pdbx_seq_one_letter_code
_entity_poly.pdbx_strand_id
1 'polypeptide(L)'
;MNYQIIIPAYNEEQFIALTLQSLVAQTVLPVKIVVVNDGSTDNTENIVQSFCDKYPFITLVNKTSDAIHLPGSKVIQAFKKGFDTLDNQYDFIVKVDADLIFPSNYFETIIKHFQSDSNIGMVGGFAYIKKNSEWFLENLTDKDHIRGAFKAYRKECFQQIGGLKPAMGWDTVDELLCKFYNWKVVTDETLKVKHLKPTGANYNKAARYKQGEAFYSLGYGFGITAIASLKLALRKKKPFLFLDYINGFRKAKAAQKPLLVTKEQAQFIRNYRWQKMKAKLF
;
A
#
# COMPACT_ATOMS: atom_id res chain seq x y z
N MET A 1 11.88 -14.28 13.77
CA MET A 1 11.21 -14.27 12.45
C MET A 1 12.08 -13.51 11.48
N ASN A 2 12.33 -14.09 10.32
CA ASN A 2 13.05 -13.47 9.21
C ASN A 2 12.09 -12.62 8.36
N TYR A 3 12.56 -11.48 7.87
CA TYR A 3 11.74 -10.67 6.97
C TYR A 3 12.57 -10.02 5.85
N GLN A 4 11.87 -9.75 4.76
CA GLN A 4 12.46 -9.10 3.59
C GLN A 4 11.64 -7.87 3.21
N ILE A 5 12.33 -6.84 2.73
CA ILE A 5 11.72 -5.55 2.37
C ILE A 5 11.87 -5.32 0.87
N ILE A 6 10.81 -4.83 0.22
CA ILE A 6 10.84 -4.39 -1.16
C ILE A 6 10.44 -2.91 -1.24
N ILE A 7 11.29 -2.11 -1.88
CA ILE A 7 11.15 -0.66 -2.00
C ILE A 7 11.09 -0.29 -3.48
N PRO A 8 9.90 -0.11 -4.07
CA PRO A 8 9.76 0.57 -5.36
C PRO A 8 10.23 2.03 -5.26
N ALA A 9 11.12 2.47 -6.16
CA ALA A 9 11.64 3.83 -6.18
C ALA A 9 11.60 4.41 -7.61
N TYR A 10 11.14 5.66 -7.75
CA TYR A 10 11.17 6.42 -8.99
C TYR A 10 11.33 7.91 -8.69
N ASN A 11 12.50 8.47 -9.00
CA ASN A 11 12.86 9.86 -8.75
C ASN A 11 12.67 10.24 -7.27
N GLU A 12 13.41 9.56 -6.38
CA GLU A 12 13.36 9.71 -4.92
C GLU A 12 14.70 10.18 -4.32
N GLU A 13 15.56 10.83 -5.09
CA GLU A 13 16.88 11.30 -4.65
C GLU A 13 16.85 12.12 -3.34
N GLN A 14 15.75 12.85 -3.11
CA GLN A 14 15.59 13.69 -1.92
C GLN A 14 15.30 12.89 -0.64
N PHE A 15 14.75 11.66 -0.75
CA PHE A 15 14.17 10.96 0.39
C PHE A 15 14.74 9.56 0.61
N ILE A 16 15.16 8.87 -0.45
CA ILE A 16 15.54 7.45 -0.38
C ILE A 16 16.69 7.19 0.62
N ALA A 17 17.65 8.13 0.74
CA ALA A 17 18.74 8.01 1.72
C ALA A 17 18.20 7.98 3.15
N LEU A 18 17.22 8.83 3.49
CA LEU A 18 16.60 8.89 4.82
C LEU A 18 15.82 7.61 5.12
N THR A 19 15.13 7.09 4.12
CA THR A 19 14.40 5.81 4.23
C THR A 19 15.37 4.68 4.54
N LEU A 20 16.42 4.52 3.72
CA LEU A 20 17.42 3.46 3.91
C LEU A 20 18.17 3.60 5.25
N GLN A 21 18.54 4.83 5.66
CA GLN A 21 19.13 5.09 6.96
C GLN A 21 18.24 4.61 8.12
N SER A 22 16.93 4.85 8.05
CA SER A 22 15.98 4.39 9.07
C SER A 22 15.80 2.87 9.09
N LEU A 23 16.00 2.20 7.95
CA LEU A 23 15.91 0.74 7.84
C LEU A 23 17.17 0.03 8.35
N VAL A 24 18.36 0.58 8.11
CA VAL A 24 19.61 0.01 8.65
C VAL A 24 19.81 0.32 10.14
N ALA A 25 19.02 1.24 10.72
CA ALA A 25 19.02 1.58 12.13
C ALA A 25 17.96 0.81 12.95
N GLN A 26 17.31 -0.21 12.39
CA GLN A 26 16.32 -1.01 13.11
C GLN A 26 16.97 -1.90 14.17
N THR A 27 16.27 -2.10 15.30
CA THR A 27 16.70 -3.02 16.38
C THR A 27 16.76 -4.47 15.93
N VAL A 28 15.91 -4.86 14.97
CA VAL A 28 15.97 -6.14 14.27
C VAL A 28 16.12 -5.87 12.78
N LEU A 29 17.24 -6.27 12.21
CA LEU A 29 17.51 -6.03 10.79
C LEU A 29 16.79 -7.04 9.87
N PRO A 30 16.39 -6.61 8.66
CA PRO A 30 15.88 -7.54 7.64
C PRO A 30 16.99 -8.44 7.11
N VAL A 31 16.62 -9.63 6.66
CA VAL A 31 17.59 -10.51 5.97
C VAL A 31 17.92 -9.98 4.56
N LYS A 32 17.01 -9.22 3.95
CA LYS A 32 17.23 -8.61 2.64
C LYS A 32 16.36 -7.35 2.46
N ILE A 33 16.94 -6.34 1.83
CA ILE A 33 16.21 -5.18 1.28
C ILE A 33 16.46 -5.17 -0.23
N VAL A 34 15.38 -5.16 -1.02
CA VAL A 34 15.45 -5.00 -2.48
C VAL A 34 14.89 -3.63 -2.84
N VAL A 35 15.73 -2.74 -3.31
CA VAL A 35 15.29 -1.46 -3.90
C VAL A 35 15.13 -1.65 -5.40
N VAL A 36 13.93 -1.37 -5.90
CA VAL A 36 13.64 -1.46 -7.34
C VAL A 36 13.58 -0.07 -7.95
N ASN A 37 14.61 0.28 -8.69
CA ASN A 37 14.67 1.53 -9.46
C ASN A 37 13.82 1.39 -10.73
N ASP A 38 12.65 2.04 -10.78
CA ASP A 38 11.71 1.99 -11.92
C ASP A 38 12.05 3.04 -12.99
N GLY A 39 13.32 3.09 -13.43
CA GLY A 39 13.79 4.00 -14.47
C GLY A 39 13.91 5.46 -13.99
N SER A 40 14.46 5.69 -12.80
CA SER A 40 14.74 7.05 -12.31
C SER A 40 15.70 7.80 -13.24
N THR A 41 15.50 9.11 -13.35
CA THR A 41 16.32 10.03 -14.16
C THR A 41 17.13 11.02 -13.30
N ASP A 42 16.93 10.94 -11.97
CA ASP A 42 17.65 11.70 -10.95
C ASP A 42 18.77 10.85 -10.31
N ASN A 43 19.34 11.31 -9.21
CA ASN A 43 20.44 10.61 -8.54
C ASN A 43 19.99 9.42 -7.66
N THR A 44 18.74 8.97 -7.73
CA THR A 44 18.20 7.86 -6.92
C THR A 44 19.07 6.61 -6.99
N GLU A 45 19.45 6.19 -8.21
CA GLU A 45 20.23 4.96 -8.44
C GLU A 45 21.60 5.01 -7.72
N ASN A 46 22.36 6.09 -7.91
CA ASN A 46 23.68 6.25 -7.29
C ASN A 46 23.61 6.26 -5.75
N ILE A 47 22.56 6.91 -5.20
CA ILE A 47 22.34 6.92 -3.75
C ILE A 47 22.11 5.49 -3.25
N VAL A 48 21.23 4.73 -3.90
CA VAL A 48 20.95 3.34 -3.50
C VAL A 48 22.21 2.49 -3.63
N GLN A 49 22.99 2.63 -4.72
CA GLN A 49 24.23 1.88 -4.93
C GLN A 49 25.21 2.11 -3.77
N SER A 50 25.35 3.32 -3.28
CA SER A 50 26.22 3.62 -2.13
C SER A 50 25.81 2.87 -0.83
N PHE A 51 24.51 2.58 -0.67
CA PHE A 51 24.02 1.74 0.43
C PHE A 51 24.27 0.25 0.17
N CYS A 52 24.14 -0.22 -1.07
CA CYS A 52 24.49 -1.59 -1.45
C CYS A 52 25.97 -1.90 -1.16
N ASP A 53 26.86 -0.99 -1.46
CA ASP A 53 28.30 -1.14 -1.23
C ASP A 53 28.63 -1.22 0.28
N LYS A 54 27.84 -0.55 1.11
CA LYS A 54 28.05 -0.50 2.57
C LYS A 54 27.33 -1.62 3.33
N TYR A 55 26.16 -2.07 2.84
CA TYR A 55 25.29 -3.01 3.53
C TYR A 55 24.96 -4.22 2.65
N PRO A 56 25.61 -5.38 2.85
CA PRO A 56 25.48 -6.56 1.94
C PRO A 56 24.06 -7.11 1.81
N PHE A 57 23.15 -6.78 2.76
CA PHE A 57 21.76 -7.20 2.69
C PHE A 57 20.85 -6.23 1.90
N ILE A 58 21.40 -5.15 1.32
CA ILE A 58 20.70 -4.24 0.43
C ILE A 58 21.10 -4.55 -1.01
N THR A 59 20.13 -4.69 -1.89
CA THR A 59 20.36 -4.95 -3.31
C THR A 59 19.54 -3.98 -4.17
N LEU A 60 20.12 -3.54 -5.27
CA LEU A 60 19.48 -2.71 -6.28
C LEU A 60 19.04 -3.58 -7.46
N VAL A 61 17.81 -3.37 -7.91
CA VAL A 61 17.26 -3.99 -9.13
C VAL A 61 16.78 -2.88 -10.05
N ASN A 62 17.35 -2.77 -11.23
CA ASN A 62 16.92 -1.84 -12.26
C ASN A 62 15.78 -2.45 -13.09
N LYS A 63 14.73 -1.66 -13.31
CA LYS A 63 13.59 -1.98 -14.17
C LYS A 63 13.40 -0.85 -15.17
N THR A 64 13.26 -1.19 -16.45
CA THR A 64 12.83 -0.24 -17.47
C THR A 64 11.36 0.14 -17.22
N SER A 65 11.10 1.43 -17.07
CA SER A 65 9.74 1.91 -16.79
C SER A 65 8.84 1.71 -18.00
N ASP A 66 7.65 1.13 -17.79
CA ASP A 66 6.64 1.01 -18.85
C ASP A 66 6.07 2.37 -19.24
N ALA A 67 5.85 2.60 -20.53
CA ALA A 67 5.32 3.87 -21.06
C ALA A 67 3.88 4.18 -20.57
N ILE A 68 3.10 3.16 -20.23
CA ILE A 68 1.69 3.31 -19.82
C ILE A 68 1.61 3.62 -18.32
N HIS A 69 1.16 4.83 -17.97
CA HIS A 69 0.96 5.25 -16.58
C HIS A 69 -0.47 4.97 -16.10
N LEU A 70 -0.64 3.86 -15.35
CA LEU A 70 -1.88 3.56 -14.62
C LEU A 70 -1.64 3.76 -13.11
N PRO A 71 -2.44 4.58 -12.42
CA PRO A 71 -2.30 4.79 -10.97
C PRO A 71 -2.34 3.49 -10.19
N GLY A 72 -1.40 3.30 -9.26
CA GLY A 72 -1.26 2.09 -8.45
C GLY A 72 -0.67 0.88 -9.18
N SER A 73 -0.59 0.90 -10.53
CA SER A 73 -0.05 -0.25 -11.28
C SER A 73 1.48 -0.26 -11.29
N LYS A 74 2.15 0.86 -11.61
CA LYS A 74 3.62 0.91 -11.71
C LYS A 74 4.31 0.51 -10.42
N VAL A 75 3.86 1.06 -9.28
CA VAL A 75 4.45 0.73 -7.97
C VAL A 75 4.34 -0.76 -7.65
N ILE A 76 3.23 -1.40 -8.03
CA ILE A 76 3.05 -2.84 -7.80
C ILE A 76 3.81 -3.69 -8.82
N GLN A 77 3.98 -3.23 -10.05
CA GLN A 77 4.86 -3.89 -11.04
C GLN A 77 6.33 -3.83 -10.59
N ALA A 78 6.79 -2.68 -10.08
CA ALA A 78 8.13 -2.56 -9.51
C ALA A 78 8.26 -3.45 -8.26
N PHE A 79 7.27 -3.44 -7.35
CA PHE A 79 7.25 -4.36 -6.22
C PHE A 79 7.36 -5.83 -6.67
N LYS A 80 6.58 -6.25 -7.68
CA LYS A 80 6.62 -7.61 -8.21
C LYS A 80 7.99 -7.95 -8.76
N LYS A 81 8.63 -7.02 -9.50
CA LYS A 81 10.00 -7.23 -10.01
C LYS A 81 11.00 -7.49 -8.88
N GLY A 82 10.89 -6.76 -7.77
CA GLY A 82 11.70 -7.01 -6.57
C GLY A 82 11.34 -8.34 -5.89
N PHE A 83 10.04 -8.64 -5.79
CA PHE A 83 9.56 -9.89 -5.20
C PHE A 83 10.09 -11.12 -5.93
N ASP A 84 10.15 -11.08 -7.26
CA ASP A 84 10.66 -12.18 -8.11
C ASP A 84 12.17 -12.45 -7.90
N THR A 85 12.91 -11.56 -7.19
CA THR A 85 14.32 -11.74 -6.83
C THR A 85 14.54 -12.26 -5.40
N LEU A 86 13.46 -12.45 -4.65
CA LEU A 86 13.54 -12.96 -3.29
C LEU A 86 13.73 -14.48 -3.30
N ASP A 87 14.44 -14.96 -2.27
CA ASP A 87 14.37 -16.36 -1.90
C ASP A 87 13.13 -16.62 -1.02
N ASN A 88 12.81 -17.87 -0.78
CA ASN A 88 11.68 -18.24 0.08
C ASN A 88 12.00 -18.28 1.59
N GLN A 89 13.16 -17.74 2.00
CA GLN A 89 13.66 -17.82 3.39
C GLN A 89 13.18 -16.63 4.25
N TYR A 90 11.90 -16.35 4.24
CA TYR A 90 11.28 -15.32 5.07
C TYR A 90 9.97 -15.79 5.68
N ASP A 91 9.62 -15.25 6.84
CA ASP A 91 8.34 -15.47 7.53
C ASP A 91 7.31 -14.40 7.12
N PHE A 92 7.79 -13.18 6.82
CA PHE A 92 6.94 -12.10 6.31
C PHE A 92 7.70 -11.18 5.37
N ILE A 93 6.97 -10.53 4.48
CA ILE A 93 7.49 -9.52 3.57
C ILE A 93 6.90 -8.15 3.87
N VAL A 94 7.62 -7.10 3.51
CA VAL A 94 7.18 -5.73 3.71
C VAL A 94 7.29 -4.95 2.40
N LYS A 95 6.18 -4.32 2.00
CA LYS A 95 6.21 -3.30 0.96
C LYS A 95 6.44 -1.95 1.64
N VAL A 96 7.48 -1.24 1.21
CA VAL A 96 7.88 0.07 1.76
C VAL A 96 7.99 1.09 0.62
N ASP A 97 7.43 2.30 0.80
CA ASP A 97 7.67 3.43 -0.11
C ASP A 97 9.04 4.08 0.19
N ALA A 98 9.62 4.76 -0.79
CA ALA A 98 10.98 5.28 -0.74
C ALA A 98 11.13 6.63 0.02
N ASP A 99 10.06 7.15 0.62
CA ASP A 99 9.96 8.47 1.25
C ASP A 99 9.48 8.41 2.71
N LEU A 100 9.92 7.36 3.45
CA LEU A 100 9.50 7.07 4.81
C LEU A 100 10.67 7.08 5.80
N ILE A 101 10.41 7.51 7.05
CA ILE A 101 11.33 7.30 8.17
C ILE A 101 10.60 6.46 9.23
N PHE A 102 11.16 5.33 9.56
CA PHE A 102 10.63 4.39 10.56
C PHE A 102 11.25 4.66 11.95
N PRO A 103 10.49 4.49 13.04
CA PRO A 103 11.08 4.37 14.37
C PRO A 103 11.98 3.13 14.45
N SER A 104 13.02 3.17 15.27
CA SER A 104 14.04 2.10 15.31
C SER A 104 13.51 0.72 15.74
N ASN A 105 12.41 0.67 16.48
CA ASN A 105 11.75 -0.55 16.95
C ASN A 105 10.58 -1.01 16.09
N TYR A 106 10.43 -0.44 14.88
CA TYR A 106 9.24 -0.70 14.03
C TYR A 106 9.08 -2.20 13.75
N PHE A 107 10.09 -2.83 13.18
CA PHE A 107 9.99 -4.25 12.78
C PHE A 107 10.07 -5.21 13.97
N GLU A 108 10.74 -4.85 15.05
CA GLU A 108 10.64 -5.61 16.31
C GLU A 108 9.19 -5.69 16.79
N THR A 109 8.45 -4.59 16.75
CA THR A 109 7.03 -4.57 17.13
C THR A 109 6.16 -5.33 16.16
N ILE A 110 6.41 -5.23 14.84
CA ILE A 110 5.73 -6.07 13.82
C ILE A 110 5.94 -7.57 14.12
N ILE A 111 7.17 -7.98 14.44
CA ILE A 111 7.50 -9.37 14.80
C ILE A 111 6.72 -9.81 16.04
N LYS A 112 6.64 -8.99 17.09
CA LYS A 112 5.85 -9.29 18.29
C LYS A 112 4.37 -9.54 17.97
N HIS A 113 3.77 -8.73 17.09
CA HIS A 113 2.40 -8.97 16.63
C HIS A 113 2.26 -10.32 15.91
N PHE A 114 3.12 -10.63 14.95
CA PHE A 114 3.05 -11.90 14.24
C PHE A 114 3.31 -13.13 15.14
N GLN A 115 4.12 -12.97 16.19
CA GLN A 115 4.37 -14.04 17.17
C GLN A 115 3.22 -14.22 18.16
N SER A 116 2.50 -13.14 18.48
CA SER A 116 1.39 -13.18 19.46
C SER A 116 0.15 -13.94 18.98
N ASP A 117 -0.08 -13.96 17.66
CA ASP A 117 -1.23 -14.65 17.06
C ASP A 117 -0.92 -15.07 15.62
N SER A 118 -0.98 -16.37 15.38
CA SER A 118 -0.74 -16.97 14.05
C SER A 118 -1.78 -16.58 13.00
N ASN A 119 -2.97 -16.10 13.41
CA ASN A 119 -4.01 -15.64 12.51
C ASN A 119 -3.79 -14.18 12.03
N ILE A 120 -2.79 -13.48 12.53
CA ILE A 120 -2.45 -12.15 12.03
C ILE A 120 -1.75 -12.32 10.68
N GLY A 121 -2.42 -11.85 9.62
CA GLY A 121 -1.91 -11.89 8.25
C GLY A 121 -1.26 -10.59 7.78
N MET A 122 -1.63 -9.46 8.38
CA MET A 122 -1.13 -8.15 7.99
C MET A 122 -0.98 -7.24 9.20
N VAL A 123 0.15 -6.50 9.27
CA VAL A 123 0.42 -5.52 10.34
C VAL A 123 0.99 -4.24 9.73
N GLY A 124 0.66 -3.09 10.34
CA GLY A 124 1.29 -1.81 10.01
C GLY A 124 0.99 -0.72 11.03
N GLY A 125 1.76 0.35 10.95
CA GLY A 125 1.61 1.52 11.81
C GLY A 125 0.75 2.64 11.19
N PHE A 126 1.04 3.87 11.57
CA PHE A 126 0.35 5.07 11.13
C PHE A 126 1.31 6.08 10.50
N ALA A 127 0.89 6.67 9.38
CA ALA A 127 1.66 7.72 8.70
C ALA A 127 1.48 9.08 9.39
N TYR A 128 2.59 9.77 9.58
CA TYR A 128 2.65 11.14 10.08
C TYR A 128 3.30 12.04 9.04
N ILE A 129 2.68 13.17 8.72
CA ILE A 129 3.19 14.19 7.80
C ILE A 129 3.63 15.43 8.56
N LYS A 130 4.65 16.10 8.04
CA LYS A 130 5.18 17.34 8.64
C LYS A 130 4.34 18.55 8.22
N LYS A 131 3.87 19.34 9.18
CA LYS A 131 3.20 20.63 8.98
C LYS A 131 3.73 21.64 10.02
N ASN A 132 4.16 22.80 9.56
CA ASN A 132 4.69 23.84 10.46
C ASN A 132 5.70 23.33 11.48
N SER A 133 6.67 22.50 11.03
CA SER A 133 7.72 21.86 11.82
C SER A 133 7.29 20.75 12.79
N GLU A 134 6.00 20.46 12.92
CA GLU A 134 5.46 19.38 13.76
C GLU A 134 4.94 18.20 12.92
N TRP A 135 4.88 17.00 13.53
CA TRP A 135 4.39 15.80 12.90
C TRP A 135 2.95 15.48 13.32
N PHE A 136 2.05 15.43 12.35
CA PHE A 136 0.63 15.15 12.54
C PHE A 136 0.21 13.87 11.86
N LEU A 137 -0.71 13.14 12.48
CA LEU A 137 -1.32 11.95 11.87
C LEU A 137 -1.94 12.31 10.51
N GLU A 138 -1.54 11.60 9.45
CA GLU A 138 -2.12 11.74 8.13
C GLU A 138 -3.48 11.03 8.06
N ASN A 139 -4.53 11.72 8.48
CA ASN A 139 -5.88 11.17 8.61
C ASN A 139 -6.62 11.11 7.26
N LEU A 140 -6.14 10.28 6.33
CA LEU A 140 -6.77 10.07 5.02
C LEU A 140 -7.71 8.85 4.96
N THR A 141 -7.55 7.90 5.88
CA THR A 141 -8.27 6.62 5.91
C THR A 141 -8.87 6.35 7.30
N ASP A 142 -9.70 5.34 7.42
CA ASP A 142 -10.17 4.89 8.72
C ASP A 142 -9.01 4.22 9.48
N LYS A 143 -9.02 4.24 10.83
CA LYS A 143 -7.91 3.74 11.68
C LYS A 143 -7.63 2.24 11.54
N ASP A 144 -8.56 1.47 11.01
CA ASP A 144 -8.44 0.04 10.74
C ASP A 144 -7.90 -0.28 9.33
N HIS A 145 -7.32 0.71 8.66
CA HIS A 145 -6.70 0.58 7.35
C HIS A 145 -5.20 0.90 7.43
N ILE A 146 -4.38 -0.04 6.99
CA ILE A 146 -2.92 0.16 6.86
C ILE A 146 -2.65 0.85 5.53
N ARG A 147 -1.85 1.91 5.55
CA ARG A 147 -1.43 2.61 4.34
C ARG A 147 -0.61 1.70 3.44
N GLY A 148 -0.86 1.77 2.13
CA GLY A 148 -0.08 1.03 1.14
C GLY A 148 1.43 1.32 1.16
N ALA A 149 1.84 2.39 1.81
CA ALA A 149 3.23 2.81 1.92
C ALA A 149 4.11 1.89 2.80
N PHE A 150 3.53 1.16 3.77
CA PHE A 150 4.31 0.36 4.74
C PHE A 150 3.49 -0.82 5.29
N LYS A 151 3.21 -1.81 4.46
CA LYS A 151 2.45 -3.01 4.83
C LYS A 151 3.36 -4.21 5.02
N ALA A 152 3.27 -4.85 6.19
CA ALA A 152 3.90 -6.14 6.47
C ALA A 152 2.87 -7.26 6.29
N TYR A 153 3.23 -8.29 5.53
CA TYR A 153 2.37 -9.43 5.20
C TYR A 153 3.03 -10.71 5.66
N ARG A 154 2.34 -11.50 6.50
CA ARG A 154 2.73 -12.89 6.77
C ARG A 154 2.80 -13.66 5.45
N LYS A 155 3.80 -14.52 5.27
CA LYS A 155 4.07 -15.26 4.03
C LYS A 155 2.85 -16.02 3.54
N GLU A 156 2.23 -16.79 4.40
CA GLU A 156 1.05 -17.61 4.08
C GLU A 156 -0.14 -16.73 3.66
N CYS A 157 -0.37 -15.63 4.38
CA CYS A 157 -1.41 -14.67 4.03
C CYS A 157 -1.15 -14.05 2.65
N PHE A 158 0.08 -13.59 2.39
CA PHE A 158 0.46 -13.00 1.10
C PHE A 158 0.26 -13.95 -0.07
N GLN A 159 0.62 -15.21 0.11
CA GLN A 159 0.41 -16.26 -0.90
C GLN A 159 -1.09 -16.52 -1.12
N GLN A 160 -1.88 -16.64 -0.05
CA GLN A 160 -3.30 -16.95 -0.12
C GLN A 160 -4.14 -15.85 -0.77
N ILE A 161 -3.80 -14.56 -0.54
CA ILE A 161 -4.45 -13.44 -1.22
C ILE A 161 -4.02 -13.30 -2.69
N GLY A 162 -3.03 -14.07 -3.14
CA GLY A 162 -2.47 -14.06 -4.49
C GLY A 162 -1.62 -12.81 -4.77
N GLY A 163 -0.93 -12.29 -3.76
CA GLY A 163 -0.05 -11.14 -3.85
C GLY A 163 -0.76 -9.80 -4.12
N LEU A 164 0.00 -8.76 -4.42
CA LEU A 164 -0.53 -7.42 -4.71
C LEU A 164 -1.07 -7.32 -6.13
N LYS A 165 -2.23 -6.69 -6.30
CA LYS A 165 -2.87 -6.51 -7.61
C LYS A 165 -2.41 -5.18 -8.25
N PRO A 166 -1.85 -5.17 -9.49
CA PRO A 166 -1.34 -3.96 -10.12
C PRO A 166 -2.47 -3.05 -10.64
N ALA A 167 -3.24 -2.47 -9.73
CA ALA A 167 -4.39 -1.63 -10.04
C ALA A 167 -4.62 -0.57 -8.95
N MET A 168 -5.39 0.47 -9.26
CA MET A 168 -5.84 1.44 -8.28
C MET A 168 -6.72 0.75 -7.21
N GLY A 169 -6.45 1.01 -5.93
CA GLY A 169 -7.14 0.39 -4.80
C GLY A 169 -6.54 -0.96 -4.38
N TRP A 170 -5.33 -1.29 -4.87
CA TRP A 170 -4.60 -2.50 -4.46
C TRP A 170 -4.43 -2.60 -2.94
N ASP A 171 -4.20 -1.47 -2.27
CA ASP A 171 -4.03 -1.35 -0.82
C ASP A 171 -5.33 -1.51 -0.02
N THR A 172 -6.45 -1.55 -0.71
CA THR A 172 -7.77 -1.84 -0.14
C THR A 172 -8.18 -3.29 -0.42
N VAL A 173 -7.92 -3.79 -1.64
CA VAL A 173 -8.32 -5.16 -2.00
C VAL A 173 -7.51 -6.21 -1.25
N ASP A 174 -6.22 -5.96 -1.00
CA ASP A 174 -5.38 -6.86 -0.23
C ASP A 174 -5.92 -7.10 1.19
N GLU A 175 -6.34 -6.03 1.92
CA GLU A 175 -6.97 -6.16 3.23
C GLU A 175 -8.32 -6.87 3.19
N LEU A 176 -9.12 -6.61 2.16
CA LEU A 176 -10.41 -7.28 2.00
C LEU A 176 -10.23 -8.75 1.70
N LEU A 177 -9.20 -9.12 0.93
CA LEU A 177 -8.84 -10.52 0.69
C LEU A 177 -8.26 -11.17 1.94
N CYS A 178 -7.43 -10.49 2.73
CA CYS A 178 -7.02 -10.98 4.05
C CYS A 178 -8.23 -11.38 4.89
N LYS A 179 -9.22 -10.48 4.99
CA LYS A 179 -10.46 -10.74 5.75
C LYS A 179 -11.33 -11.85 5.16
N PHE A 180 -11.36 -11.97 3.82
CA PHE A 180 -12.06 -13.07 3.13
C PHE A 180 -11.49 -14.44 3.51
N TYR A 181 -10.17 -14.52 3.66
CA TYR A 181 -9.46 -15.73 4.09
C TYR A 181 -9.31 -15.86 5.62
N ASN A 182 -10.08 -15.08 6.39
CA ASN A 182 -10.10 -15.08 7.86
C ASN A 182 -8.80 -14.63 8.53
N TRP A 183 -7.90 -13.95 7.82
CA TRP A 183 -6.74 -13.31 8.41
C TRP A 183 -7.10 -12.02 9.14
N LYS A 184 -6.45 -11.77 10.26
CA LYS A 184 -6.53 -10.49 10.99
C LYS A 184 -5.61 -9.45 10.34
N VAL A 185 -6.12 -8.23 10.24
CA VAL A 185 -5.37 -7.03 9.86
C VAL A 185 -5.25 -6.16 11.10
N VAL A 186 -4.01 -5.88 11.51
CA VAL A 186 -3.69 -5.18 12.76
C VAL A 186 -3.01 -3.86 12.46
N THR A 187 -3.52 -2.77 13.04
CA THR A 187 -2.89 -1.46 13.05
C THR A 187 -2.38 -1.15 14.45
N ASP A 188 -1.17 -0.62 14.59
CA ASP A 188 -0.55 -0.27 15.87
C ASP A 188 -0.28 1.24 15.92
N GLU A 189 -0.97 1.95 16.85
CA GLU A 189 -0.85 3.41 17.00
C GLU A 189 0.50 3.86 17.59
N THR A 190 1.28 2.94 18.17
CA THR A 190 2.62 3.24 18.68
C THR A 190 3.64 3.33 17.55
N LEU A 191 3.37 2.69 16.41
CA LEU A 191 4.22 2.64 15.24
C LEU A 191 3.98 3.87 14.33
N LYS A 192 4.65 4.97 14.66
CA LYS A 192 4.52 6.27 13.98
C LYS A 192 5.57 6.39 12.87
N VAL A 193 5.15 6.21 11.61
CA VAL A 193 6.01 6.33 10.43
C VAL A 193 5.95 7.76 9.90
N LYS A 194 7.09 8.43 9.75
CA LYS A 194 7.16 9.77 9.14
C LYS A 194 7.11 9.65 7.63
N HIS A 195 6.14 10.28 7.00
CA HIS A 195 5.94 10.31 5.55
C HIS A 195 6.41 11.66 5.02
N LEU A 196 7.47 11.65 4.22
CA LEU A 196 8.19 12.86 3.80
C LEU A 196 7.49 13.61 2.67
N LYS A 197 6.73 12.89 1.83
CA LYS A 197 5.86 13.43 0.79
C LYS A 197 4.39 13.33 1.18
N PRO A 198 3.61 14.42 1.25
CA PRO A 198 2.17 14.33 1.45
C PRO A 198 1.49 13.56 0.31
N THR A 199 0.59 12.64 0.65
CA THR A 199 -0.11 11.83 -0.34
C THR A 199 -1.01 12.68 -1.23
N GLY A 200 -0.95 12.46 -2.55
CA GLY A 200 -1.87 13.06 -3.52
C GLY A 200 -1.49 14.46 -4.01
N ALA A 201 -0.25 14.89 -3.85
CA ALA A 201 0.24 16.18 -4.36
C ALA A 201 0.07 16.33 -5.89
N ASN A 202 0.09 15.24 -6.65
CA ASN A 202 -0.05 15.21 -8.11
C ASN A 202 -1.42 14.68 -8.56
N TYR A 203 -2.51 15.45 -8.37
CA TYR A 203 -3.82 15.09 -8.89
C TYR A 203 -3.95 15.45 -10.38
N ASN A 204 -3.79 14.48 -11.25
CA ASN A 204 -3.95 14.64 -12.68
C ASN A 204 -5.45 14.59 -13.09
N LYS A 205 -5.92 15.54 -13.94
CA LYS A 205 -7.29 15.57 -14.51
C LYS A 205 -7.67 14.26 -15.23
N ALA A 206 -6.68 13.54 -15.78
CA ALA A 206 -6.86 12.22 -16.40
C ALA A 206 -7.34 11.12 -15.41
N ALA A 207 -7.24 11.37 -14.11
CA ALA A 207 -7.70 10.43 -13.07
C ALA A 207 -9.16 10.61 -12.66
N ARG A 208 -9.92 11.52 -13.31
CA ARG A 208 -11.27 11.93 -12.92
C ARG A 208 -12.23 10.75 -12.65
N TYR A 209 -12.27 9.77 -13.57
CA TYR A 209 -13.17 8.62 -13.48
C TYR A 209 -12.54 7.38 -12.83
N LYS A 210 -11.22 7.37 -12.63
CA LYS A 210 -10.49 6.18 -12.19
C LYS A 210 -10.88 5.69 -10.79
N GLN A 211 -11.32 6.57 -9.91
CA GLN A 211 -11.79 6.15 -8.58
C GLN A 211 -13.09 5.33 -8.67
N GLY A 212 -14.02 5.75 -9.53
CA GLY A 212 -15.26 4.98 -9.77
C GLY A 212 -14.99 3.65 -10.45
N GLU A 213 -14.07 3.63 -11.41
CA GLU A 213 -13.57 2.42 -12.04
C GLU A 213 -12.94 1.47 -10.99
N ALA A 214 -12.12 2.00 -10.08
CA ALA A 214 -11.55 1.20 -8.98
C ALA A 214 -12.64 0.59 -8.09
N PHE A 215 -13.70 1.31 -7.74
CA PHE A 215 -14.82 0.75 -6.99
C PHE A 215 -15.51 -0.42 -7.72
N TYR A 216 -15.63 -0.31 -9.04
CA TYR A 216 -16.14 -1.42 -9.85
C TYR A 216 -15.18 -2.62 -9.82
N SER A 217 -13.90 -2.39 -10.06
CA SER A 217 -12.87 -3.45 -10.09
C SER A 217 -12.70 -4.17 -8.74
N LEU A 218 -12.96 -3.46 -7.62
CA LEU A 218 -13.02 -4.02 -6.26
C LEU A 218 -14.29 -4.88 -6.01
N GLY A 219 -15.19 -5.03 -6.98
CA GLY A 219 -16.42 -5.79 -6.82
C GLY A 219 -17.52 -5.09 -6.02
N TYR A 220 -17.44 -3.76 -5.82
CA TYR A 220 -18.49 -3.01 -5.14
C TYR A 220 -19.78 -2.99 -5.98
N GLY A 221 -20.92 -3.13 -5.32
CA GLY A 221 -22.22 -2.85 -5.92
C GLY A 221 -22.49 -1.35 -6.01
N PHE A 222 -23.52 -0.97 -6.79
CA PHE A 222 -23.86 0.45 -6.99
C PHE A 222 -24.14 1.19 -5.68
N GLY A 223 -24.89 0.61 -4.73
CA GLY A 223 -25.21 1.23 -3.45
C GLY A 223 -23.96 1.56 -2.61
N ILE A 224 -23.01 0.60 -2.50
CA ILE A 224 -21.74 0.82 -1.80
C ILE A 224 -20.90 1.89 -2.51
N THR A 225 -20.88 1.85 -3.85
CA THR A 225 -20.17 2.85 -4.66
C THR A 225 -20.75 4.24 -4.44
N ALA A 226 -22.06 4.40 -4.39
CA ALA A 226 -22.70 5.71 -4.14
C ALA A 226 -22.32 6.28 -2.78
N ILE A 227 -22.39 5.47 -1.71
CA ILE A 227 -22.01 5.88 -0.35
C ILE A 227 -20.51 6.21 -0.27
N ALA A 228 -19.64 5.36 -0.82
CA ALA A 228 -18.19 5.59 -0.84
C ALA A 228 -17.84 6.86 -1.64
N SER A 229 -18.49 7.08 -2.78
CA SER A 229 -18.32 8.27 -3.62
C SER A 229 -18.70 9.55 -2.90
N LEU A 230 -19.86 9.54 -2.21
CA LEU A 230 -20.33 10.68 -1.42
C LEU A 230 -19.37 11.00 -0.27
N LYS A 231 -19.01 9.96 0.53
CA LYS A 231 -18.05 10.10 1.64
C LYS A 231 -16.73 10.71 1.17
N LEU A 232 -16.19 10.22 0.05
CA LEU A 232 -14.92 10.67 -0.49
C LEU A 232 -14.99 12.09 -1.07
N ALA A 233 -16.09 12.45 -1.76
CA ALA A 233 -16.33 13.79 -2.29
C ALA A 233 -16.43 14.84 -1.16
N LEU A 234 -17.15 14.52 -0.08
CA LEU A 234 -17.26 15.37 1.12
C LEU A 234 -15.91 15.51 1.83
N ARG A 235 -15.17 14.40 2.05
CA ARG A 235 -13.84 14.41 2.68
C ARG A 235 -12.84 15.27 1.89
N LYS A 236 -12.91 15.27 0.57
CA LYS A 236 -12.09 16.11 -0.32
C LYS A 236 -12.62 17.55 -0.47
N LYS A 237 -13.77 17.89 0.12
CA LYS A 237 -14.45 19.19 -0.05
C LYS A 237 -14.73 19.55 -1.52
N LYS A 238 -15.01 18.53 -2.37
CA LYS A 238 -15.25 18.65 -3.81
C LYS A 238 -16.49 17.84 -4.22
N PRO A 239 -17.72 18.35 -4.02
CA PRO A 239 -18.97 17.60 -4.21
C PRO A 239 -19.16 17.08 -5.65
N PHE A 240 -18.66 17.80 -6.66
CA PHE A 240 -18.72 17.37 -8.07
C PHE A 240 -18.02 16.02 -8.34
N LEU A 241 -17.04 15.63 -7.51
CA LEU A 241 -16.37 14.34 -7.64
C LEU A 241 -17.33 13.16 -7.43
N PHE A 242 -18.43 13.34 -6.74
CA PHE A 242 -19.45 12.30 -6.60
C PHE A 242 -19.95 11.82 -7.96
N LEU A 243 -20.34 12.76 -8.85
CA LEU A 243 -20.81 12.43 -10.19
C LEU A 243 -19.71 11.76 -11.04
N ASP A 244 -18.48 12.23 -10.90
CA ASP A 244 -17.34 11.65 -11.62
C ASP A 244 -17.09 10.20 -11.22
N TYR A 245 -17.16 9.89 -9.93
CA TYR A 245 -16.96 8.53 -9.42
C TYR A 245 -18.12 7.60 -9.85
N ILE A 246 -19.37 8.08 -9.79
CA ILE A 246 -20.53 7.32 -10.29
C ILE A 246 -20.41 7.04 -11.79
N ASN A 247 -20.02 8.03 -12.57
CA ASN A 247 -19.84 7.88 -14.01
C ASN A 247 -18.68 6.92 -14.34
N GLY A 248 -17.58 6.98 -13.58
CA GLY A 248 -16.46 6.05 -13.71
C GLY A 248 -16.89 4.60 -13.46
N PHE A 249 -17.67 4.36 -12.41
CA PHE A 249 -18.25 3.05 -12.11
C PHE A 249 -19.16 2.55 -13.24
N ARG A 250 -20.09 3.40 -13.71
CA ARG A 250 -21.02 3.04 -14.79
C ARG A 250 -20.29 2.69 -16.09
N LYS A 251 -19.28 3.50 -16.47
CA LYS A 251 -18.45 3.23 -17.67
C LYS A 251 -17.68 1.93 -17.54
N ALA A 252 -17.06 1.66 -16.39
CA ALA A 252 -16.34 0.42 -16.16
C ALA A 252 -17.27 -0.81 -16.24
N LYS A 253 -18.48 -0.70 -15.65
CA LYS A 253 -19.51 -1.75 -15.72
C LYS A 253 -20.02 -1.99 -17.13
N ALA A 254 -20.31 -0.93 -17.88
CA ALA A 254 -20.78 -1.04 -19.26
C ALA A 254 -19.71 -1.66 -20.18
N ALA A 255 -18.44 -1.33 -19.94
CA ALA A 255 -17.29 -1.89 -20.67
C ALA A 255 -16.88 -3.28 -20.15
N GLN A 256 -17.60 -3.87 -19.19
CA GLN A 256 -17.29 -5.17 -18.57
C GLN A 256 -15.82 -5.34 -18.18
N LYS A 257 -15.21 -4.28 -17.61
CA LYS A 257 -13.80 -4.33 -17.20
C LYS A 257 -13.56 -5.49 -16.24
N PRO A 258 -12.35 -6.07 -16.24
CA PRO A 258 -12.04 -7.18 -15.35
C PRO A 258 -12.10 -6.73 -13.88
N LEU A 259 -12.63 -7.61 -13.02
CA LEU A 259 -12.58 -7.43 -11.58
C LEU A 259 -11.22 -7.88 -11.05
N LEU A 260 -10.78 -7.29 -9.94
CA LEU A 260 -9.57 -7.69 -9.20
C LEU A 260 -9.82 -8.91 -8.29
N VAL A 261 -11.07 -9.35 -8.19
CA VAL A 261 -11.55 -10.33 -7.24
C VAL A 261 -12.52 -11.32 -7.93
N THR A 262 -12.67 -12.52 -7.37
CA THR A 262 -13.65 -13.50 -7.86
C THR A 262 -15.09 -13.08 -7.52
N LYS A 263 -16.08 -13.79 -8.05
CA LYS A 263 -17.50 -13.53 -7.72
C LYS A 263 -17.79 -13.72 -6.24
N GLU A 264 -17.23 -14.76 -5.62
CA GLU A 264 -17.38 -15.08 -4.19
C GLU A 264 -16.72 -13.99 -3.33
N GLN A 265 -15.48 -13.58 -3.68
CA GLN A 265 -14.77 -12.50 -3.00
C GLN A 265 -15.55 -11.17 -3.12
N ALA A 266 -16.09 -10.85 -4.30
CA ALA A 266 -16.91 -9.66 -4.49
C ALA A 266 -18.19 -9.69 -3.65
N GLN A 267 -18.83 -10.85 -3.50
CA GLN A 267 -20.00 -11.01 -2.63
C GLN A 267 -19.65 -10.79 -1.17
N PHE A 268 -18.55 -11.42 -0.70
CA PHE A 268 -18.02 -11.18 0.65
C PHE A 268 -17.74 -9.70 0.91
N ILE A 269 -17.04 -9.03 -0.03
CA ILE A 269 -16.70 -7.60 0.07
C ILE A 269 -17.96 -6.75 0.24
N ARG A 270 -19.00 -7.03 -0.56
CA ARG A 270 -20.28 -6.29 -0.43
C ARG A 270 -20.92 -6.51 0.92
N ASN A 271 -21.02 -7.76 1.39
CA ASN A 271 -21.59 -8.09 2.69
C ASN A 271 -20.83 -7.43 3.84
N TYR A 272 -19.50 -7.54 3.82
CA TYR A 272 -18.61 -6.93 4.82
C TYR A 272 -18.76 -5.40 4.86
N ARG A 273 -18.80 -4.73 3.69
CA ARG A 273 -19.00 -3.27 3.62
C ARG A 273 -20.36 -2.85 4.15
N TRP A 274 -21.43 -3.58 3.84
CA TRP A 274 -22.75 -3.31 4.39
C TRP A 274 -22.79 -3.50 5.91
N GLN A 275 -22.22 -4.57 6.44
CA GLN A 275 -22.13 -4.79 7.89
C GLN A 275 -21.38 -3.64 8.58
N LYS A 276 -20.21 -3.22 8.06
CA LYS A 276 -19.46 -2.07 8.60
C LYS A 276 -20.24 -0.75 8.54
N MET A 277 -21.01 -0.53 7.50
CA MET A 277 -21.85 0.67 7.39
C MET A 277 -22.99 0.66 8.41
N LYS A 278 -23.68 -0.48 8.58
CA LYS A 278 -24.71 -0.66 9.60
C LYS A 278 -24.16 -0.44 11.01
N ALA A 279 -23.02 -1.05 11.36
CA ALA A 279 -22.39 -0.90 12.67
C ALA A 279 -21.93 0.53 13.01
N LYS A 280 -21.87 1.44 12.03
CA LYS A 280 -21.57 2.88 12.26
C LYS A 280 -22.82 3.75 12.40
N LEU A 281 -24.01 3.20 12.13
CA LEU A 281 -25.29 3.91 12.20
C LEU A 281 -26.05 3.54 13.47
N PHE A 282 -25.74 2.42 14.09
CA PHE A 282 -26.27 1.88 15.34
C PHE A 282 -25.14 1.61 16.33
#